data_ddeab98b85731219e5ac18c0b6f568c9
#
_entry.id   ddeab98b85731219e5ac18c0b6f568c9
#
_cell.length_a   1.000
_cell.length_b   1.000
_cell.length_c   1.000
_cell.angle_alpha   90.00
_cell.angle_beta   90.00
_cell.angle_gamma   90.00
#
_symmetry.space_group_name_H-M   'P 1'
#
loop_
_entity.id
_entity.type
_entity.pdbx_description
1 polymer ?
#
loop_
_entity_poly.entity_id
_entity_poly.type
_entity_poly.pdbx_seq_one_letter_code
_entity_poly.pdbx_strand_id
1 'polypeptide(L)'
;MNLASFADLAVRLVNSGVCDADADPLRSCEAFRSFVAGRPFLAVPVTQYDLDRLKLLRTEFAAAFTSAVEGDDRAAASTLNALLTVHPVHPVLVQHDGEPWHIHLTESGSLADRYAAASVIGLSLLVSGLGTERFGICAIASCGKVYIDGSKNKSRRYCAEHSATKGNVTSLPGQRRDVTRSARESVA
;
A
#
# COMPACT_ATOMS: atom_id res chain seq x y z
N MET A 1 5.57 16.65 -4.52
CA MET A 1 4.77 15.41 -4.72
C MET A 1 5.56 14.23 -4.16
N ASN A 2 4.96 13.42 -3.29
CA ASN A 2 5.65 12.25 -2.72
C ASN A 2 5.18 10.98 -3.46
N LEU A 3 6.01 10.42 -4.32
CA LEU A 3 5.70 9.19 -5.09
C LEU A 3 5.30 8.02 -4.18
N ALA A 4 5.86 7.93 -2.99
CA ALA A 4 5.47 6.93 -2.00
C ALA A 4 3.99 7.05 -1.60
N SER A 5 3.42 8.26 -1.60
CA SER A 5 2.00 8.46 -1.29
C SER A 5 1.06 7.94 -2.38
N PHE A 6 1.51 7.88 -3.63
CA PHE A 6 0.74 7.30 -4.73
C PHE A 6 0.75 5.77 -4.69
N ALA A 7 1.90 5.15 -4.44
CA ALA A 7 1.98 3.71 -4.23
C ALA A 7 1.15 3.25 -3.02
N ASP A 8 1.08 4.09 -1.96
CA ASP A 8 0.24 3.82 -0.77
C ASP A 8 -1.25 3.74 -1.10
N LEU A 9 -1.73 4.42 -2.14
CA LEU A 9 -3.13 4.28 -2.60
C LEU A 9 -3.45 2.83 -2.96
N ALA A 10 -2.58 2.16 -3.73
CA ALA A 10 -2.79 0.76 -4.08
C ALA A 10 -2.82 -0.14 -2.84
N VAL A 11 -1.87 0.04 -1.91
CA VAL A 11 -1.83 -0.70 -0.63
C VAL A 11 -3.12 -0.50 0.16
N ARG A 12 -3.59 0.73 0.29
CA ARG A 12 -4.83 1.05 1.00
C ARG A 12 -6.05 0.42 0.34
N LEU A 13 -6.11 0.48 -1.00
CA LEU A 13 -7.24 -0.11 -1.73
C LEU A 13 -7.28 -1.62 -1.56
N VAL A 14 -6.16 -2.32 -1.70
CA VAL A 14 -6.08 -3.78 -1.47
C VAL A 14 -6.47 -4.11 -0.04
N ASN A 15 -5.91 -3.41 0.93
CA ASN A 15 -6.15 -3.68 2.35
C ASN A 15 -7.58 -3.37 2.78
N SER A 16 -8.29 -2.51 2.06
CA SER A 16 -9.70 -2.24 2.34
C SER A 16 -10.62 -3.43 2.05
N GLY A 17 -10.18 -4.38 1.23
CA GLY A 17 -10.92 -5.62 0.97
C GLY A 17 -10.66 -6.75 1.98
N VAL A 18 -9.76 -6.51 2.94
CA VAL A 18 -9.39 -7.49 3.98
C VAL A 18 -10.05 -7.13 5.32
N CYS A 19 -11.10 -6.37 5.31
CA CYS A 19 -11.89 -5.99 6.48
C CYS A 19 -13.31 -6.59 6.41
N ASP A 20 -14.05 -6.46 7.50
CA ASP A 20 -15.46 -6.82 7.49
C ASP A 20 -16.23 -6.02 6.44
N ALA A 21 -17.27 -6.62 5.85
CA ALA A 21 -18.04 -6.01 4.77
C ALA A 21 -18.60 -4.62 5.14
N ASP A 22 -18.96 -4.42 6.39
CA ASP A 22 -19.45 -3.14 6.91
C ASP A 22 -18.35 -2.06 7.00
N ALA A 23 -17.09 -2.47 7.05
CA ALA A 23 -15.94 -1.57 7.06
C ALA A 23 -15.36 -1.32 5.66
N ASP A 24 -15.79 -2.05 4.62
CA ASP A 24 -15.31 -1.84 3.25
C ASP A 24 -15.70 -0.44 2.74
N PRO A 25 -14.74 0.44 2.42
CA PRO A 25 -15.06 1.76 1.87
C PRO A 25 -15.77 1.69 0.51
N LEU A 26 -15.63 0.59 -0.22
CA LEU A 26 -16.33 0.40 -1.50
C LEU A 26 -17.79 -0.07 -1.35
N ARG A 27 -18.34 -0.09 -0.14
CA ARG A 27 -19.76 -0.40 0.09
C ARG A 27 -20.70 0.74 -0.31
N SER A 28 -20.26 2.00 -0.27
CA SER A 28 -21.05 3.17 -0.65
C SER A 28 -20.19 4.35 -1.11
N CYS A 29 -20.78 5.24 -1.92
CA CYS A 29 -20.13 6.47 -2.36
C CYS A 29 -19.70 7.37 -1.17
N GLU A 30 -20.50 7.42 -0.10
CA GLU A 30 -20.19 8.20 1.10
C GLU A 30 -18.98 7.61 1.85
N ALA A 31 -18.97 6.29 2.04
CA ALA A 31 -17.83 5.59 2.68
C ALA A 31 -16.55 5.82 1.90
N PHE A 32 -16.62 5.76 0.56
CA PHE A 32 -15.44 5.99 -0.28
C PHE A 32 -14.96 7.44 -0.27
N ARG A 33 -15.87 8.42 -0.27
CA ARG A 33 -15.48 9.84 -0.09
C ARG A 33 -14.70 10.05 1.21
N SER A 34 -15.15 9.43 2.30
CA SER A 34 -14.47 9.48 3.59
C SER A 34 -13.09 8.80 3.53
N PHE A 35 -12.97 7.69 2.82
CA PHE A 35 -11.72 6.95 2.64
C PHE A 35 -10.64 7.73 1.89
N VAL A 36 -11.03 8.55 0.89
CA VAL A 36 -10.12 9.38 0.10
C VAL A 36 -10.00 10.82 0.62
N ALA A 37 -10.64 11.16 1.72
CA ALA A 37 -10.59 12.50 2.30
C ALA A 37 -9.15 12.97 2.52
N GLY A 38 -8.91 14.26 2.30
CA GLY A 38 -7.58 14.88 2.41
C GLY A 38 -6.69 14.69 1.17
N ARG A 39 -7.25 14.20 0.05
CA ARG A 39 -6.58 14.11 -1.25
C ARG A 39 -7.27 15.00 -2.28
N PRO A 40 -6.81 16.26 -2.49
CA PRO A 40 -7.51 17.21 -3.36
C PRO A 40 -7.77 16.69 -4.78
N PHE A 41 -6.82 15.95 -5.38
CA PHE A 41 -6.95 15.40 -6.72
C PHE A 41 -8.02 14.30 -6.85
N LEU A 42 -8.52 13.75 -5.73
CA LEU A 42 -9.63 12.82 -5.64
C LEU A 42 -10.93 13.49 -5.15
N ALA A 43 -10.94 14.81 -4.96
CA ALA A 43 -12.11 15.56 -4.52
C ALA A 43 -13.09 15.82 -5.69
N VAL A 44 -13.52 14.75 -6.36
CA VAL A 44 -14.50 14.76 -7.45
C VAL A 44 -15.71 13.90 -7.09
N PRO A 45 -16.86 14.07 -7.76
CA PRO A 45 -18.02 13.24 -7.49
C PRO A 45 -17.71 11.74 -7.61
N VAL A 46 -18.24 10.96 -6.67
CA VAL A 46 -18.14 9.50 -6.65
C VAL A 46 -19.45 8.91 -7.11
N THR A 47 -19.41 7.99 -8.07
CA THR A 47 -20.56 7.27 -8.61
C THR A 47 -20.49 5.78 -8.27
N GLN A 48 -21.61 5.07 -8.44
CA GLN A 48 -21.61 3.60 -8.30
C GLN A 48 -20.67 2.94 -9.34
N TYR A 49 -20.60 3.50 -10.53
CA TYR A 49 -19.67 3.04 -11.58
C TYR A 49 -18.21 3.11 -11.12
N ASP A 50 -17.83 4.19 -10.42
CA ASP A 50 -16.47 4.31 -9.85
C ASP A 50 -16.20 3.21 -8.83
N LEU A 51 -17.17 2.91 -7.94
CA LEU A 51 -17.00 1.86 -6.94
C LEU A 51 -16.79 0.48 -7.58
N ASP A 52 -17.54 0.17 -8.63
CA ASP A 52 -17.41 -1.11 -9.33
C ASP A 52 -16.07 -1.23 -10.05
N ARG A 53 -15.59 -0.15 -10.67
CA ARG A 53 -14.24 -0.08 -11.26
C ARG A 53 -13.14 -0.22 -10.21
N LEU A 54 -13.29 0.41 -9.07
CA LEU A 54 -12.33 0.32 -7.96
C LEU A 54 -12.27 -1.09 -7.33
N LYS A 55 -13.39 -1.83 -7.31
CA LYS A 55 -13.39 -3.25 -6.90
C LYS A 55 -12.55 -4.11 -7.84
N LEU A 56 -12.67 -3.91 -9.15
CA LEU A 56 -11.82 -4.59 -10.14
C LEU A 56 -10.35 -4.22 -9.97
N LEU A 57 -10.05 -2.92 -9.88
CA LEU A 57 -8.70 -2.42 -9.65
C LEU A 57 -8.07 -3.00 -8.37
N ARG A 58 -8.86 -3.13 -7.30
CA ARG A 58 -8.42 -3.77 -6.05
C ARG A 58 -7.96 -5.20 -6.27
N THR A 59 -8.70 -5.97 -7.06
CA THR A 59 -8.35 -7.36 -7.40
C THR A 59 -7.07 -7.43 -8.22
N GLU A 60 -6.90 -6.55 -9.18
CA GLU A 60 -5.70 -6.50 -10.04
C GLU A 60 -4.44 -6.11 -9.24
N PHE A 61 -4.54 -5.13 -8.36
CA PHE A 61 -3.44 -4.81 -7.45
C PHE A 61 -3.12 -5.97 -6.50
N ALA A 62 -4.13 -6.63 -5.94
CA ALA A 62 -3.91 -7.80 -5.08
C ALA A 62 -3.14 -8.90 -5.84
N ALA A 63 -3.50 -9.16 -7.10
CA ALA A 63 -2.79 -10.11 -7.96
C ALA A 63 -1.32 -9.70 -8.17
N ALA A 64 -1.03 -8.41 -8.43
CA ALA A 64 0.34 -7.94 -8.57
C ALA A 64 1.17 -8.14 -7.29
N PHE A 65 0.59 -7.88 -6.11
CA PHE A 65 1.26 -8.15 -4.83
C PHE A 65 1.50 -9.63 -4.61
N THR A 66 0.53 -10.48 -4.94
CA THR A 66 0.66 -11.95 -4.80
C THR A 66 1.76 -12.48 -5.70
N SER A 67 1.75 -12.15 -7.00
CA SER A 67 2.80 -12.58 -7.94
C SER A 67 4.21 -12.15 -7.48
N ALA A 68 4.35 -10.93 -7.00
CA ALA A 68 5.64 -10.44 -6.49
C ALA A 68 6.12 -11.23 -5.26
N VAL A 69 5.22 -11.56 -4.33
CA VAL A 69 5.56 -12.35 -3.12
C VAL A 69 5.88 -13.80 -3.48
N GLU A 70 5.27 -14.35 -4.51
CA GLU A 70 5.57 -15.68 -5.06
C GLU A 70 6.86 -15.72 -5.89
N GLY A 71 7.50 -14.56 -6.12
CA GLY A 71 8.74 -14.43 -6.89
C GLY A 71 8.52 -14.37 -8.41
N ASP A 72 7.28 -14.21 -8.87
CA ASP A 72 6.98 -13.99 -10.28
C ASP A 72 6.94 -12.48 -10.61
N ASP A 73 8.14 -11.91 -10.70
CA ASP A 73 8.34 -10.50 -11.02
C ASP A 73 7.75 -10.12 -12.38
N ARG A 74 7.75 -11.08 -13.32
CA ARG A 74 7.21 -10.85 -14.67
C ARG A 74 5.69 -10.73 -14.66
N ALA A 75 5.00 -11.59 -13.92
CA ALA A 75 3.55 -11.52 -13.77
C ALA A 75 3.16 -10.22 -13.05
N ALA A 76 3.86 -9.86 -11.98
CA ALA A 76 3.63 -8.59 -11.27
C ALA A 76 3.81 -7.38 -12.21
N ALA A 77 4.90 -7.31 -12.96
CA ALA A 77 5.16 -6.24 -13.92
C ALA A 77 4.14 -6.23 -15.07
N SER A 78 3.73 -7.41 -15.56
CA SER A 78 2.72 -7.53 -16.62
C SER A 78 1.38 -6.96 -16.19
N THR A 79 0.95 -7.23 -14.96
CA THR A 79 -0.27 -6.65 -14.38
C THR A 79 -0.18 -5.13 -14.31
N LEU A 80 0.93 -4.58 -13.83
CA LEU A 80 1.12 -3.12 -13.77
C LEU A 80 1.13 -2.50 -15.17
N ASN A 81 1.77 -3.13 -16.15
CA ASN A 81 1.78 -2.65 -17.54
C ASN A 81 0.39 -2.67 -18.19
N ALA A 82 -0.40 -3.71 -17.93
CA ALA A 82 -1.79 -3.76 -18.38
C ALA A 82 -2.61 -2.60 -17.79
N LEU A 83 -2.45 -2.35 -16.49
CA LEU A 83 -3.10 -1.21 -15.82
C LEU A 83 -2.65 0.14 -16.36
N LEU A 84 -1.34 0.35 -16.65
CA LEU A 84 -0.84 1.58 -17.28
C LEU A 84 -1.44 1.79 -18.68
N THR A 85 -1.73 0.72 -19.41
CA THR A 85 -2.36 0.79 -20.72
C THR A 85 -3.84 1.22 -20.62
N VAL A 86 -4.56 0.68 -19.64
CA VAL A 86 -5.99 0.98 -19.41
C VAL A 86 -6.19 2.35 -18.76
N HIS A 87 -5.26 2.77 -17.91
CA HIS A 87 -5.30 4.02 -17.16
C HIS A 87 -4.09 4.90 -17.51
N PRO A 88 -4.06 5.47 -18.73
CA PRO A 88 -2.92 6.26 -19.18
C PRO A 88 -2.71 7.49 -18.33
N VAL A 89 -1.44 7.79 -18.04
CA VAL A 89 -1.02 8.94 -17.26
C VAL A 89 -0.60 10.05 -18.22
N HIS A 90 -1.17 11.25 -18.06
CA HIS A 90 -0.83 12.44 -18.83
C HIS A 90 -0.32 13.53 -17.87
N PRO A 91 0.95 13.48 -17.47
CA PRO A 91 1.47 14.40 -16.47
C PRO A 91 1.50 15.85 -17.00
N VAL A 92 0.94 16.76 -16.22
CA VAL A 92 0.97 18.21 -16.49
C VAL A 92 1.56 18.93 -15.29
N LEU A 93 2.53 19.81 -15.56
CA LEU A 93 3.10 20.68 -14.53
C LEU A 93 2.19 21.88 -14.33
N VAL A 94 1.67 22.06 -13.12
CA VAL A 94 0.69 23.10 -12.78
C VAL A 94 1.11 23.90 -11.55
N GLN A 95 0.60 25.13 -11.48
CA GLN A 95 0.67 25.97 -10.28
C GLN A 95 -0.67 26.71 -10.13
N HIS A 96 -1.38 26.45 -9.04
CA HIS A 96 -2.65 27.11 -8.72
C HIS A 96 -2.83 27.21 -7.20
N ASP A 97 -3.82 27.97 -6.77
CA ASP A 97 -4.24 28.12 -5.36
C ASP A 97 -3.12 28.54 -4.39
N GLY A 98 -2.06 29.20 -4.90
CA GLY A 98 -0.90 29.60 -4.09
C GLY A 98 0.06 28.45 -3.73
N GLU A 99 -0.20 27.24 -4.23
CA GLU A 99 0.67 26.10 -4.05
C GLU A 99 1.94 26.18 -4.91
N PRO A 100 3.06 25.54 -4.49
CA PRO A 100 4.25 25.39 -5.32
C PRO A 100 3.94 24.62 -6.62
N TRP A 101 4.83 24.73 -7.62
CA TRP A 101 4.76 23.89 -8.82
C TRP A 101 4.62 22.42 -8.47
N HIS A 102 3.60 21.77 -9.04
CA HIS A 102 3.33 20.35 -8.82
C HIS A 102 2.80 19.68 -10.08
N ILE A 103 2.82 18.34 -10.11
CA ILE A 103 2.38 17.57 -11.26
C ILE A 103 0.97 17.02 -10.99
N HIS A 104 0.06 17.29 -11.90
CA HIS A 104 -1.17 16.52 -12.04
C HIS A 104 -0.91 15.33 -12.97
N LEU A 105 -1.36 14.14 -12.56
CA LEU A 105 -1.16 12.91 -13.35
C LEU A 105 -2.24 12.72 -14.40
N THR A 106 -3.42 13.28 -14.17
CA THR A 106 -4.54 13.37 -15.11
C THR A 106 -5.47 14.49 -14.67
N GLU A 107 -5.96 15.27 -15.61
CA GLU A 107 -6.91 16.35 -15.35
C GLU A 107 -8.36 15.95 -15.67
N SER A 108 -8.54 14.84 -16.36
CA SER A 108 -9.84 14.33 -16.82
C SER A 108 -10.10 12.92 -16.29
N GLY A 109 -11.31 12.43 -16.54
CA GLY A 109 -11.73 11.10 -16.15
C GLY A 109 -12.51 11.04 -14.85
N SER A 110 -13.06 9.89 -14.58
CA SER A 110 -13.80 9.57 -13.36
C SER A 110 -12.89 9.55 -12.14
N LEU A 111 -13.47 9.48 -10.94
CA LEU A 111 -12.69 9.28 -9.73
C LEU A 111 -11.87 7.98 -9.80
N ALA A 112 -12.44 6.91 -10.32
CA ALA A 112 -11.74 5.63 -10.47
C ALA A 112 -10.53 5.77 -11.41
N ASP A 113 -10.63 6.52 -12.51
CA ASP A 113 -9.49 6.75 -13.42
C ASP A 113 -8.37 7.54 -12.75
N ARG A 114 -8.71 8.59 -12.00
CA ARG A 114 -7.74 9.39 -11.25
C ARG A 114 -7.03 8.56 -10.17
N TYR A 115 -7.80 7.74 -9.46
CA TYR A 115 -7.26 6.84 -8.44
C TYR A 115 -6.33 5.79 -9.05
N ALA A 116 -6.76 5.15 -10.14
CA ALA A 116 -5.98 4.16 -10.86
C ALA A 116 -4.67 4.74 -11.39
N ALA A 117 -4.74 5.85 -12.14
CA ALA A 117 -3.55 6.50 -12.71
C ALA A 117 -2.51 6.83 -11.62
N ALA A 118 -2.93 7.43 -10.50
CA ALA A 118 -2.04 7.75 -9.41
C ALA A 118 -1.43 6.50 -8.75
N SER A 119 -2.25 5.49 -8.50
CA SER A 119 -1.80 4.25 -7.85
C SER A 119 -0.83 3.46 -8.71
N VAL A 120 -1.16 3.29 -10.00
CA VAL A 120 -0.36 2.49 -10.93
C VAL A 120 0.98 3.14 -11.19
N ILE A 121 1.02 4.45 -11.46
CA ILE A 121 2.30 5.15 -11.67
C ILE A 121 3.15 5.11 -10.41
N GLY A 122 2.53 5.25 -9.23
CA GLY A 122 3.25 5.16 -7.95
C GLY A 122 3.91 3.79 -7.75
N LEU A 123 3.19 2.69 -8.00
CA LEU A 123 3.73 1.33 -7.93
C LEU A 123 4.81 1.10 -9.00
N SER A 124 4.57 1.52 -10.25
CA SER A 124 5.51 1.30 -11.36
C SER A 124 6.84 2.01 -11.13
N LEU A 125 6.81 3.25 -10.64
CA LEU A 125 8.03 3.99 -10.30
C LEU A 125 8.75 3.36 -9.09
N LEU A 126 8.01 2.83 -8.12
CA LEU A 126 8.59 2.11 -7.00
C LEU A 126 9.28 0.84 -7.48
N VAL A 127 8.63 0.03 -8.31
CA VAL A 127 9.21 -1.20 -8.89
C VAL A 127 10.44 -0.88 -9.74
N SER A 128 10.37 0.18 -10.57
CA SER A 128 11.52 0.61 -11.39
C SER A 128 12.73 1.02 -10.55
N GLY A 129 12.53 1.63 -9.39
CA GLY A 129 13.61 2.11 -8.54
C GLY A 129 14.11 1.11 -7.49
N LEU A 130 13.22 0.23 -7.00
CA LEU A 130 13.48 -0.59 -5.83
C LEU A 130 13.22 -2.09 -6.03
N GLY A 131 12.60 -2.49 -7.15
CA GLY A 131 12.22 -3.87 -7.43
C GLY A 131 10.88 -4.29 -6.83
N THR A 132 10.37 -5.43 -7.30
CA THR A 132 9.13 -6.06 -6.83
C THR A 132 9.30 -6.71 -5.46
N GLU A 133 10.51 -7.05 -5.06
CA GLU A 133 10.85 -7.62 -3.75
C GLU A 133 10.55 -6.68 -2.57
N ARG A 134 10.08 -5.47 -2.85
CA ARG A 134 9.54 -4.55 -1.84
C ARG A 134 8.07 -4.79 -1.51
N PHE A 135 7.39 -5.56 -2.33
CA PHE A 135 6.01 -5.94 -2.07
C PHE A 135 5.98 -7.08 -1.05
N GLY A 136 5.06 -7.02 -0.11
CA GLY A 136 4.92 -8.05 0.90
C GLY A 136 3.49 -8.24 1.35
N ILE A 137 3.22 -9.44 1.88
CA ILE A 137 1.98 -9.79 2.58
C ILE A 137 2.32 -9.95 4.06
N CYS A 138 1.45 -9.49 4.95
CA CYS A 138 1.66 -9.54 6.39
C CYS A 138 1.93 -10.97 6.86
N ALA A 139 2.99 -11.16 7.64
CA ALA A 139 3.38 -12.47 8.17
C ALA A 139 2.42 -13.06 9.22
N ILE A 140 1.38 -12.32 9.64
CA ILE A 140 0.29 -12.85 10.44
C ILE A 140 -0.67 -13.59 9.52
N ALA A 141 -0.78 -14.91 9.64
CA ALA A 141 -1.51 -15.78 8.72
C ALA A 141 -2.99 -15.38 8.52
N SER A 142 -3.64 -14.87 9.56
CA SER A 142 -5.04 -14.42 9.49
C SER A 142 -5.22 -13.00 8.97
N CYS A 143 -4.13 -12.27 8.63
CA CYS A 143 -4.20 -10.85 8.29
C CYS A 143 -4.50 -10.60 6.81
N GLY A 144 -3.78 -11.22 5.89
CA GLY A 144 -3.92 -11.04 4.44
C GLY A 144 -3.57 -9.64 3.89
N LYS A 145 -3.24 -8.65 4.73
CA LYS A 145 -2.93 -7.28 4.30
C LYS A 145 -1.58 -7.20 3.61
N VAL A 146 -1.52 -6.42 2.54
CA VAL A 146 -0.28 -6.14 1.80
C VAL A 146 0.45 -4.92 2.37
N TYR A 147 1.73 -4.81 2.07
CA TYR A 147 2.54 -3.64 2.39
C TYR A 147 3.65 -3.44 1.36
N ILE A 148 4.25 -2.25 1.37
CA ILE A 148 5.48 -1.94 0.66
C ILE A 148 6.59 -1.77 1.69
N ASP A 149 7.70 -2.47 1.49
CA ASP A 149 8.87 -2.36 2.37
C ASP A 149 9.78 -1.21 1.94
N GLY A 150 9.63 -0.07 2.60
CA GLY A 150 10.51 1.09 2.46
C GLY A 150 11.75 1.03 3.36
N SER A 151 11.98 -0.06 4.11
CA SER A 151 13.13 -0.16 4.99
C SER A 151 14.44 -0.32 4.21
N LYS A 152 15.53 0.20 4.77
CA LYS A 152 16.86 0.11 4.15
C LYS A 152 17.29 -1.34 3.89
N ASN A 153 16.96 -2.24 4.80
CA ASN A 153 17.45 -3.62 4.84
C ASN A 153 16.41 -4.65 4.36
N LYS A 154 15.30 -4.23 3.73
CA LYS A 154 14.20 -5.13 3.32
C LYS A 154 13.72 -6.02 4.48
N SER A 155 13.55 -5.44 5.67
CA SER A 155 13.30 -6.19 6.90
C SER A 155 11.85 -6.17 7.37
N ARG A 156 10.97 -5.44 6.69
CA ARG A 156 9.56 -5.37 7.04
C ARG A 156 8.88 -6.71 6.76
N ARG A 157 8.10 -7.19 7.74
CA ARG A 157 7.36 -8.45 7.66
C ARG A 157 5.88 -8.29 7.97
N TYR A 158 5.46 -7.11 8.37
CA TYR A 158 4.12 -6.87 8.87
C TYR A 158 3.50 -5.64 8.22
N CYS A 159 2.18 -5.63 8.05
CA CYS A 159 1.44 -4.44 7.66
C CYS A 159 1.58 -3.33 8.72
N ALA A 160 1.08 -2.13 8.43
CA ALA A 160 1.20 -0.99 9.34
C ALA A 160 0.62 -1.27 10.74
N GLU A 161 -0.56 -1.88 10.80
CA GLU A 161 -1.25 -2.19 12.05
C GLU A 161 -0.46 -3.20 12.91
N HIS A 162 0.06 -4.27 12.32
CA HIS A 162 0.80 -5.29 13.05
C HIS A 162 2.24 -4.87 13.38
N SER A 163 2.84 -3.95 12.65
CA SER A 163 4.12 -3.35 13.00
C SER A 163 4.03 -2.50 14.26
N ALA A 164 2.96 -1.70 14.40
CA ALA A 164 2.72 -0.89 15.59
C ALA A 164 2.51 -1.76 16.85
N THR A 165 1.75 -2.85 16.73
CA THR A 165 1.47 -3.76 17.86
C THR A 165 2.74 -4.46 18.36
N LYS A 166 3.67 -4.87 17.47
CA LYS A 166 4.94 -5.47 17.88
C LYS A 166 5.90 -4.46 18.49
N GLY A 167 5.88 -3.20 18.08
CA GLY A 167 6.64 -2.14 18.75
C GLY A 167 6.23 -1.97 20.21
N ASN A 168 4.95 -2.12 20.52
CA ASN A 168 4.45 -2.04 21.90
C ASN A 168 4.74 -3.28 22.74
N VAL A 169 4.87 -4.47 22.16
CA VAL A 169 5.20 -5.72 22.87
C VAL A 169 6.69 -5.77 23.27
N THR A 170 7.57 -5.17 22.47
CA THR A 170 9.01 -5.09 22.81
C THR A 170 9.31 -4.05 23.88
N SER A 171 8.36 -3.20 24.26
CA SER A 171 8.49 -2.20 25.32
C SER A 171 7.94 -2.62 26.68
N LEU A 172 7.51 -3.88 26.86
CA LEU A 172 7.19 -4.41 28.19
C LEU A 172 8.47 -4.68 28.98
N PRO A 173 8.73 -3.98 30.11
CA PRO A 173 9.90 -4.24 30.93
C PRO A 173 9.68 -5.54 31.72
N GLY A 174 10.59 -6.48 31.57
CA GLY A 174 10.74 -7.55 32.53
C GLY A 174 10.46 -8.95 32.04
N GLN A 175 11.47 -9.53 31.42
CA GLN A 175 11.94 -10.89 31.75
C GLN A 175 13.43 -10.96 31.41
N ARG A 176 14.24 -10.46 32.31
CA ARG A 176 15.64 -10.92 32.42
C ARG A 176 15.56 -12.40 32.74
N ARG A 177 15.95 -13.25 31.82
CA ARG A 177 16.33 -14.61 32.14
C ARG A 177 17.63 -14.51 32.91
N ASP A 178 17.58 -14.77 34.24
CA ASP A 178 18.75 -15.11 35.05
C ASP A 178 19.35 -16.38 34.43
N VAL A 179 20.44 -16.22 33.70
CA VAL A 179 21.36 -17.30 33.43
C VAL A 179 22.22 -17.42 34.67
N THR A 180 21.80 -18.30 35.53
CA THR A 180 22.50 -18.71 36.73
C THR A 180 23.93 -19.07 36.42
N ARG A 181 24.79 -18.32 37.03
CA ARG A 181 26.20 -18.61 37.30
C ARG A 181 26.27 -19.84 38.21
N SER A 182 26.56 -20.98 37.61
CA SER A 182 26.93 -22.17 38.38
C SER A 182 28.03 -22.87 37.59
N ALA A 183 29.28 -22.68 38.05
CA ALA A 183 30.37 -23.61 37.96
C ALA A 183 31.69 -22.88 38.21
N ARG A 184 32.07 -22.74 39.46
CA ARG A 184 33.49 -22.69 39.91
C ARG A 184 33.50 -22.88 41.42
N GLU A 185 33.54 -24.13 41.80
CA GLU A 185 34.16 -24.57 43.05
C GLU A 185 34.29 -26.09 42.97
N SER A 186 35.49 -26.54 42.69
CA SER A 186 36.09 -27.79 43.14
C SER A 186 37.38 -28.00 42.39
N VAL A 187 38.49 -27.64 42.96
CA VAL A 187 39.72 -28.45 43.07
C VAL A 187 40.67 -27.66 43.95
N ALA A 188 40.87 -28.13 45.18
CA ALA A 188 42.09 -28.11 45.90
C ALA A 188 42.27 -29.49 46.55
#